data_0ae317d82a4558f408b8776e2da2d3bd
#
_entry.id   0ae317d82a4558f408b8776e2da2d3bd
#
_cell.length_a   1.000
_cell.length_b   1.000
_cell.length_c   1.000
_cell.angle_alpha   90.00
_cell.angle_beta   90.00
_cell.angle_gamma   90.00
#
_symmetry.space_group_name_H-M   'P 1'
#
loop_
_entity.id
_entity.type
_entity.pdbx_description
1 polymer ?
#
loop_
_entity_poly.entity_id
_entity_poly.type
_entity_poly.pdbx_seq_one_letter_code
_entity_poly.pdbx_strand_id
1 'polypeptide(L)'
;MGYRIGICDDERSQAQGLRDMTEAWARERRLSCRTELFPSAEAFLFACTEDSAFDILLLDVEMPGMTGIDLAKTLRRENSRVQILFVTSHFELAG
;
A
#
# COMPACT_ATOMS: atom_id res chain seq x y z
N MET A 1 2.33 6.77 -19.39
CA MET A 1 1.59 7.02 -18.14
C MET A 1 1.93 5.98 -17.12
N GLY A 2 2.34 6.42 -15.95
CA GLY A 2 2.76 5.53 -14.90
C GLY A 2 1.77 5.54 -13.74
N TYR A 3 1.72 4.42 -13.03
CA TYR A 3 0.98 4.32 -11.78
C TYR A 3 1.93 4.49 -10.61
N ARG A 4 1.50 5.22 -9.62
CA ARG A 4 2.24 5.39 -8.38
C ARG A 4 1.56 4.55 -7.31
N ILE A 5 2.30 3.60 -6.77
CA ILE A 5 1.75 2.58 -5.88
C ILE A 5 2.49 2.64 -4.54
N GLY A 6 1.72 2.84 -3.46
CA GLY A 6 2.24 2.75 -2.11
C GLY A 6 2.04 1.35 -1.57
N ILE A 7 3.00 0.86 -0.81
CA ILE A 7 2.90 -0.43 -0.13
C ILE A 7 3.18 -0.18 1.34
N CYS A 8 2.16 -0.36 2.16
CA CYS A 8 2.22 -0.07 3.59
C CYS A 8 2.15 -1.37 4.38
N ASP A 9 3.27 -1.75 4.97
CA ASP A 9 3.41 -3.01 5.71
C ASP A 9 4.59 -2.86 6.67
N ASP A 10 4.39 -3.21 7.94
CA ASP A 10 5.43 -3.12 8.94
C ASP A 10 6.48 -4.23 8.83
N GLU A 11 6.19 -5.28 8.08
CA GLU A 11 7.12 -6.36 7.81
C GLU A 11 7.86 -6.11 6.51
N ARG A 12 9.14 -5.78 6.64
CA ARG A 12 9.93 -5.33 5.48
C ARG A 12 10.02 -6.39 4.38
N SER A 13 10.23 -7.65 4.76
CA SER A 13 10.35 -8.72 3.77
C SER A 13 9.05 -8.91 2.99
N GLN A 14 7.92 -8.78 3.67
CA GLN A 14 6.62 -8.88 3.01
C GLN A 14 6.38 -7.69 2.09
N ALA A 15 6.73 -6.50 2.52
CA ALA A 15 6.61 -5.31 1.69
C ALA A 15 7.44 -5.44 0.41
N GLN A 16 8.66 -5.95 0.53
CA GLN A 16 9.52 -6.16 -0.63
C GLN A 16 8.95 -7.22 -1.57
N GLY A 17 8.38 -8.29 -1.01
CA GLY A 17 7.73 -9.31 -1.82
C GLY A 17 6.54 -8.76 -2.60
N LEU A 18 5.73 -7.93 -1.96
CA LEU A 18 4.60 -7.27 -2.63
C LEU A 18 5.08 -6.34 -3.74
N ARG A 19 6.17 -5.62 -3.50
CA ARG A 19 6.76 -4.77 -4.54
C ARG A 19 7.20 -5.59 -5.73
N ASP A 20 7.89 -6.69 -5.50
CA ASP A 20 8.38 -7.54 -6.59
C ASP A 20 7.23 -8.11 -7.40
N MET A 21 6.17 -8.55 -6.74
CA MET A 21 4.96 -9.05 -7.42
C MET A 21 4.29 -7.96 -8.24
N THR A 22 4.20 -6.77 -7.67
CA THR A 22 3.56 -5.64 -8.35
C THR A 22 4.34 -5.22 -9.59
N GLU A 23 5.65 -5.16 -9.46
CA GLU A 23 6.51 -4.77 -10.58
C GLU A 23 6.49 -5.83 -11.68
N ALA A 24 6.46 -7.12 -11.30
CA ALA A 24 6.35 -8.20 -12.27
C ALA A 24 5.02 -8.14 -13.03
N TRP A 25 3.94 -7.91 -12.30
CA TRP A 25 2.61 -7.76 -12.88
C TRP A 25 2.58 -6.60 -13.89
N ALA A 26 3.16 -5.47 -13.51
CA ALA A 26 3.20 -4.29 -14.39
C ALA A 26 4.01 -4.57 -15.65
N ARG A 27 5.16 -5.25 -15.51
CA ARG A 27 5.98 -5.60 -16.67
C ARG A 27 5.25 -6.48 -17.66
N GLU A 28 4.53 -7.48 -17.15
CA GLU A 28 3.76 -8.37 -18.01
C GLU A 28 2.72 -7.63 -18.84
N ARG A 29 2.18 -6.55 -18.28
CA ARG A 29 1.15 -5.74 -18.95
C ARG A 29 1.72 -4.51 -19.63
N ARG A 30 3.05 -4.39 -19.64
CA ARG A 30 3.74 -3.23 -20.22
C ARG A 30 3.25 -1.91 -19.62
N LEU A 31 2.96 -1.93 -18.33
CA LEU A 31 2.59 -0.74 -17.59
C LEU A 31 3.80 -0.21 -16.85
N SER A 32 3.93 1.11 -16.80
CA SER A 32 4.92 1.75 -15.98
C SER A 32 4.37 1.90 -14.56
N CYS A 33 5.15 1.52 -13.56
CA CYS A 33 4.75 1.75 -12.18
C CYS A 33 5.95 2.15 -11.34
N ARG A 34 5.65 2.91 -10.30
CA ARG A 34 6.61 3.38 -9.32
C ARG A 34 6.09 2.96 -7.96
N THR A 35 6.85 2.15 -7.26
CA THR A 35 6.45 1.65 -5.95
C THR A 35 7.24 2.33 -4.85
N GLU A 36 6.57 2.62 -3.73
CA GLU A 36 7.20 3.17 -2.53
C GLU A 36 6.75 2.35 -1.34
N LEU A 37 7.69 1.98 -0.46
CA LEU A 37 7.41 1.19 0.73
C LEU A 37 7.27 2.10 1.95
N PHE A 38 6.28 1.82 2.77
CA PHE A 38 6.03 2.55 4.01
C PHE A 38 5.94 1.56 5.16
N PRO A 39 6.73 1.74 6.23
CA PRO A 39 6.73 0.78 7.33
C PRO A 39 5.56 0.93 8.29
N SER A 40 4.75 1.98 8.14
CA SER A 40 3.61 2.22 9.01
C SER A 40 2.57 3.08 8.31
N ALA A 41 1.35 3.07 8.85
CA ALA A 41 0.28 3.93 8.36
C ALA A 41 0.64 5.39 8.55
N GLU A 42 1.25 5.73 9.67
CA GLU A 42 1.68 7.09 9.96
C GLU A 42 2.70 7.59 8.94
N ALA A 43 3.64 6.72 8.54
CA ALA A 43 4.64 7.07 7.53
C ALA A 43 3.97 7.39 6.19
N PHE A 44 2.96 6.62 5.82
CA PHE A 44 2.22 6.88 4.58
C PHE A 44 1.46 8.20 4.64
N LEU A 45 0.78 8.47 5.76
CA LEU A 45 0.07 9.73 5.93
C LEU A 45 1.03 10.92 5.87
N PHE A 46 2.18 10.80 6.50
CA PHE A 46 3.19 11.84 6.44
C PHE A 46 3.62 12.11 4.99
N ALA A 47 3.86 11.06 4.23
CA ALA A 47 4.22 11.22 2.82
C ALA A 47 3.12 11.88 2.01
N CYS A 48 1.85 11.61 2.33
CA CYS A 48 0.71 12.22 1.65
C CYS A 48 0.59 13.72 1.91
N THR A 49 1.12 14.23 3.03
CA THR A 49 1.13 15.67 3.27
C THR A 49 2.06 16.40 2.31
N GLU A 50 3.08 15.71 1.82
CA GLU A 50 4.03 16.26 0.86
C GLU A 50 3.54 16.06 -0.58
N ASP A 51 3.00 14.89 -0.85
CA ASP A 51 2.56 14.53 -2.19
C ASP A 51 1.54 13.41 -2.10
N SER A 52 0.29 13.71 -2.38
CA SER A 52 -0.83 12.78 -2.26
C SER A 52 -1.19 12.07 -3.57
N ALA A 53 -0.31 12.09 -4.56
CA ALA A 53 -0.62 11.59 -5.89
C ALA A 53 -0.41 10.08 -6.04
N PHE A 54 -0.81 9.30 -5.06
CA PHE A 54 -0.81 7.84 -5.17
C PHE A 54 -2.06 7.35 -5.86
N ASP A 55 -1.89 6.42 -6.78
CA ASP A 55 -3.01 5.82 -7.50
C ASP A 55 -3.56 4.61 -6.76
N ILE A 56 -2.67 3.78 -6.21
CA ILE A 56 -3.02 2.53 -5.56
C ILE A 56 -2.24 2.41 -4.25
N LEU A 57 -2.90 1.90 -3.23
CA LEU A 57 -2.26 1.59 -1.95
C LEU A 57 -2.52 0.12 -1.61
N LEU A 58 -1.44 -0.65 -1.50
CA LEU A 58 -1.49 -1.99 -0.93
C LEU A 58 -1.27 -1.83 0.57
N LEU A 59 -2.23 -2.27 1.35
CA LEU A 59 -2.30 -1.90 2.76
C LEU A 59 -2.49 -3.13 3.63
N ASP A 60 -1.51 -3.37 4.49
CA ASP A 60 -1.62 -4.43 5.48
C ASP A 60 -2.69 -4.04 6.51
N VAL A 61 -3.55 -4.99 6.84
CA VAL A 61 -4.64 -4.77 7.79
C VAL A 61 -4.09 -4.61 9.20
N GLU A 62 -3.14 -5.45 9.59
CA GLU A 62 -2.62 -5.49 10.93
C GLU A 62 -1.25 -4.85 11.04
N MET A 63 -1.19 -3.69 11.69
CA MET A 63 0.05 -2.97 11.93
C MET A 63 0.00 -2.38 13.33
N PRO A 64 1.16 -2.28 14.02
CA PRO A 64 1.21 -1.60 15.32
C PRO A 64 0.82 -0.13 15.17
N GLY A 65 0.18 0.41 16.19
CA GLY A 65 -0.30 1.79 16.17
C GLY A 65 -1.53 1.92 15.30
N MET A 66 -1.50 2.80 14.32
CA MET A 66 -2.62 2.96 13.39
C MET A 66 -2.72 1.73 12.49
N THR A 67 -3.88 1.08 12.50
CA THR A 67 -4.11 -0.10 11.67
C THR A 67 -4.41 0.29 10.23
N GLY A 68 -4.38 -0.71 9.33
CA GLY A 68 -4.76 -0.46 7.95
C GLY A 68 -6.19 0.02 7.79
N ILE A 69 -7.10 -0.49 8.61
CA ILE A 69 -8.50 -0.03 8.60
C ILE A 69 -8.59 1.43 9.01
N ASP A 70 -7.87 1.82 10.07
CA ASP A 70 -7.84 3.22 10.52
C ASP A 70 -7.30 4.14 9.43
N LEU A 71 -6.24 3.73 8.75
CA LEU A 71 -5.67 4.50 7.66
C LEU A 71 -6.68 4.67 6.53
N ALA A 72 -7.35 3.60 6.14
CA ALA A 72 -8.34 3.67 5.06
C ALA A 72 -9.46 4.65 5.41
N LYS A 73 -9.95 4.60 6.66
CA LYS A 73 -10.97 5.54 7.11
C LYS A 73 -10.49 6.98 7.06
N THR A 74 -9.26 7.22 7.49
CA THR A 74 -8.66 8.55 7.47
C THR A 74 -8.56 9.08 6.04
N LEU A 75 -8.08 8.25 5.11
CA LEU A 75 -7.96 8.65 3.72
C LEU A 75 -9.31 9.02 3.11
N ARG A 76 -10.36 8.24 3.41
CA ARG A 76 -11.69 8.55 2.88
C ARG A 76 -12.27 9.82 3.48
N ARG A 77 -12.02 10.09 4.75
CA ARG A 77 -12.44 11.36 5.38
C ARG A 77 -11.76 12.57 4.75
N GLU A 78 -10.53 12.38 4.27
CA GLU A 78 -9.77 13.44 3.61
C GLU A 78 -10.06 13.52 2.11
N ASN A 79 -11.07 12.80 1.64
CA ASN A 79 -11.46 12.77 0.23
C ASN A 79 -10.38 12.22 -0.71
N SER A 80 -9.50 11.41 -0.20
CA SER A 80 -8.51 10.73 -1.04
C SER A 80 -9.21 9.76 -1.98
N ARG A 81 -8.77 9.72 -3.24
CA ARG A 81 -9.32 8.82 -4.25
C ARG A 81 -8.42 7.63 -4.53
N VAL A 82 -7.41 7.43 -3.72
CA VAL A 82 -6.50 6.31 -3.90
C VAL A 82 -7.28 4.99 -3.83
N GLN A 83 -6.95 4.07 -4.72
CA GLN A 83 -7.52 2.72 -4.69
C GLN A 83 -6.82 1.94 -3.59
N ILE A 84 -7.57 1.37 -2.67
CA ILE A 84 -7.00 0.65 -1.53
C ILE A 84 -7.26 -0.84 -1.71
N LEU A 85 -6.17 -1.61 -1.66
CA LEU A 85 -6.23 -3.06 -1.66
C LEU A 85 -5.67 -3.55 -0.34
N PHE A 86 -6.50 -4.22 0.45
CA PHE A 86 -6.06 -4.77 1.71
C PHE A 86 -5.32 -6.08 1.48
N VAL A 87 -4.19 -6.22 2.15
CA VAL A 87 -3.39 -7.43 2.12
C VAL A 87 -3.27 -7.94 3.55
N THR A 88 -3.40 -9.22 3.76
CA THR A 88 -3.22 -9.79 5.08
C THR A 88 -1.98 -10.66 5.11
N SER A 89 -1.12 -10.41 6.09
CA SER A 89 0.11 -11.16 6.29
C SER A 89 -0.15 -12.48 7.03
N HIS A 90 -1.33 -12.62 7.62
CA HIS A 90 -1.71 -13.80 8.39
C HIS A 90 -2.77 -14.61 7.67
N PHE A 91 -2.62 -14.72 6.37
CA PHE A 91 -3.55 -15.49 5.58
C PHE A 91 -3.30 -16.97 5.83
N GLU A 92 -4.24 -17.62 6.47
CA GLU A 92 -4.21 -19.06 6.64
C GLU A 92 -5.27 -19.67 5.74
N LEU A 93 -4.82 -20.58 4.88
CA LEU A 93 -5.75 -21.44 4.21
C LEU A 93 -6.23 -22.45 5.23
N ALA A 94 -7.35 -22.18 5.84
CA ALA A 94 -8.06 -23.16 6.63
C ALA A 94 -8.54 -24.21 5.64
N GLY A 95 -7.78 -25.22 5.54
CA GLY A 95 -8.02 -26.28 4.59
C GLY A 95 -9.09 -27.18 5.01
#